data_516decc003dedd7dfebe094ac99c5dde
#
_entry.id   516decc003dedd7dfebe094ac99c5dde
#
_cell.length_a   1.000
_cell.length_b   1.000
_cell.length_c   1.000
_cell.angle_alpha   90.00
_cell.angle_beta   90.00
_cell.angle_gamma   90.00
#
_symmetry.space_group_name_H-M   'P 1'
#
loop_
_entity.id
_entity.type
_entity.pdbx_description
1 polymer ?
#
loop_
_entity_poly.entity_id
_entity_poly.type
_entity_poly.pdbx_seq_one_letter_code
_entity_poly.pdbx_strand_id
1 'polypeptide(L)'
;NQIGSSAMAYKRNPMRCERICSLARYLMADAMNAPMTASTQWLERTLDDSANRRIALPEGFLCADAILRLAQNVTNGLHVNERVIEKTVKEYLPFIATENLMMEAVKRGGDRQELHEIIRRCSMAATARMKDGGDCDLLDRLAGEPSFGLSRGDMERLLNQELYTGRCAQQVEDFVQSIRCLRIWSGRLPGSSCENRLRPVKGEKGL
;
A
#
# COMPACT_ATOMS: atom_id res chain seq x y z
N ASN A 1 5.17 -22.08 -1.71
CA ASN A 1 4.92 -23.11 -2.75
C ASN A 1 5.12 -22.59 -4.19
N GLN A 2 5.82 -21.47 -4.40
CA GLN A 2 6.19 -21.02 -5.73
C GLN A 2 7.36 -21.89 -6.26
N ILE A 3 7.21 -22.38 -7.47
CA ILE A 3 8.29 -23.13 -8.14
C ILE A 3 9.31 -22.11 -8.64
N GLY A 4 10.57 -22.33 -8.33
CA GLY A 4 11.67 -21.49 -8.80
C GLY A 4 11.98 -21.68 -10.29
N SER A 5 12.90 -20.87 -10.81
CA SER A 5 13.47 -21.06 -12.13
C SER A 5 14.26 -22.38 -12.17
N SER A 6 14.24 -23.09 -13.30
CA SER A 6 15.04 -24.31 -13.51
C SER A 6 16.55 -24.07 -13.39
N ALA A 7 17.02 -22.86 -13.71
CA ALA A 7 18.43 -22.48 -13.65
C ALA A 7 18.87 -21.94 -12.28
N MET A 8 17.95 -21.36 -11.51
CA MET A 8 18.21 -20.76 -10.19
C MET A 8 17.14 -21.21 -9.20
N ALA A 9 17.38 -22.30 -8.49
CA ALA A 9 16.42 -22.95 -7.61
C ALA A 9 15.88 -22.04 -6.47
N TYR A 10 16.65 -21.05 -6.03
CA TYR A 10 16.26 -20.09 -5.00
C TYR A 10 15.38 -18.95 -5.51
N LYS A 11 15.35 -18.71 -6.83
CA LYS A 11 14.60 -17.61 -7.43
C LYS A 11 13.08 -17.90 -7.35
N ARG A 12 12.34 -16.98 -6.81
CA ARG A 12 10.86 -17.02 -6.75
C ARG A 12 10.29 -15.95 -7.65
N ASN A 13 9.58 -16.36 -8.70
CA ASN A 13 8.91 -15.44 -9.61
C ASN A 13 7.42 -15.36 -9.25
N PRO A 14 6.79 -14.17 -9.29
CA PRO A 14 5.37 -14.00 -8.99
C PRO A 14 4.49 -14.39 -10.20
N MET A 15 4.71 -15.58 -10.78
CA MET A 15 4.07 -16.03 -12.02
C MET A 15 2.53 -15.94 -12.00
N ARG A 16 1.90 -16.17 -10.83
CA ARG A 16 0.44 -16.05 -10.70
C ARG A 16 -0.01 -14.60 -10.80
N CYS A 17 0.73 -13.67 -10.18
CA CYS A 17 0.46 -12.24 -10.31
C CYS A 17 0.69 -11.75 -11.74
N GLU A 18 1.75 -12.20 -12.40
CA GLU A 18 2.04 -11.89 -13.80
C GLU A 18 0.92 -12.39 -14.72
N ARG A 19 0.37 -13.58 -14.44
CA ARG A 19 -0.78 -14.13 -15.16
C ARG A 19 -2.04 -13.30 -14.93
N ILE A 20 -2.31 -12.85 -13.71
CA ILE A 20 -3.41 -11.92 -13.41
C ILE A 20 -3.26 -10.64 -14.25
N CYS A 21 -2.08 -10.03 -14.28
CA CYS A 21 -1.83 -8.83 -15.07
C CYS A 21 -2.01 -9.07 -16.58
N SER A 22 -1.59 -10.23 -17.08
CA SER A 22 -1.78 -10.62 -18.48
C SER A 22 -3.25 -10.78 -18.86
N LEU A 23 -4.01 -11.51 -18.04
CA LEU A 23 -5.44 -11.71 -18.24
C LEU A 23 -6.23 -10.40 -18.09
N ALA A 24 -5.83 -9.54 -17.16
CA ALA A 24 -6.45 -8.22 -16.99
C ALA A 24 -6.30 -7.35 -18.25
N ARG A 25 -5.14 -7.36 -18.90
CA ARG A 25 -4.94 -6.65 -20.17
C ARG A 25 -5.84 -7.20 -21.28
N TYR A 26 -5.98 -8.52 -21.34
CA TYR A 26 -6.89 -9.15 -22.30
C TYR A 26 -8.33 -8.70 -22.05
N LEU A 27 -8.81 -8.77 -20.81
CA LEU A 27 -10.17 -8.38 -20.42
C LEU A 27 -10.46 -6.90 -20.72
N MET A 28 -9.48 -6.01 -20.48
CA MET A 28 -9.60 -4.59 -20.84
C MET A 28 -9.74 -4.39 -22.37
N ALA A 29 -8.98 -5.15 -23.16
CA ALA A 29 -9.06 -5.10 -24.61
C ALA A 29 -10.40 -5.68 -25.11
N ASP A 30 -10.86 -6.77 -24.53
CA ASP A 30 -12.13 -7.41 -24.85
C ASP A 30 -13.34 -6.47 -24.61
N ALA A 31 -13.28 -5.64 -23.56
CA ALA A 31 -14.31 -4.64 -23.27
C ALA A 31 -14.55 -3.63 -24.43
N MET A 32 -13.57 -3.44 -25.32
CA MET A 32 -13.71 -2.57 -26.49
C MET A 32 -14.68 -3.10 -27.56
N ASN A 33 -15.01 -4.38 -27.54
CA ASN A 33 -16.00 -4.94 -28.44
C ASN A 33 -17.38 -4.27 -28.31
N ALA A 34 -17.79 -3.93 -27.08
CA ALA A 34 -19.10 -3.31 -26.84
C ALA A 34 -19.22 -1.90 -27.47
N PRO A 35 -18.32 -0.93 -27.24
CA PRO A 35 -18.41 0.39 -27.87
C PRO A 35 -18.19 0.32 -29.40
N MET A 36 -17.36 -0.60 -29.91
CA MET A 36 -17.20 -0.79 -31.34
C MET A 36 -18.51 -1.25 -31.99
N THR A 37 -19.19 -2.24 -31.42
CA THR A 37 -20.49 -2.68 -31.87
C THR A 37 -21.52 -1.55 -31.78
N ALA A 38 -21.58 -0.84 -30.67
CA ALA A 38 -22.53 0.26 -30.51
C ALA A 38 -22.33 1.40 -31.51
N SER A 39 -21.11 1.64 -31.95
CA SER A 39 -20.78 2.73 -32.89
C SER A 39 -21.41 2.58 -34.27
N THR A 40 -21.77 1.36 -34.66
CA THR A 40 -22.39 1.06 -35.98
C THR A 40 -23.91 0.82 -35.90
N GLN A 41 -24.47 0.79 -34.68
CA GLN A 41 -25.91 0.58 -34.44
C GLN A 41 -26.60 1.92 -34.16
N TRP A 42 -27.24 2.49 -35.18
CA TRP A 42 -27.80 3.84 -35.14
C TRP A 42 -29.18 3.89 -34.44
N LEU A 43 -30.22 3.59 -35.19
CA LEU A 43 -31.59 3.66 -34.71
C LEU A 43 -32.18 2.28 -34.44
N GLU A 44 -31.64 1.27 -35.05
CA GLU A 44 -32.08 -0.11 -34.97
C GLU A 44 -30.90 -1.04 -34.83
N ARG A 45 -31.08 -2.06 -34.00
CA ARG A 45 -30.05 -3.08 -33.79
C ARG A 45 -29.94 -3.97 -35.03
N THR A 46 -28.72 -4.21 -35.48
CA THR A 46 -28.39 -5.19 -36.54
C THR A 46 -27.90 -6.51 -35.95
N LEU A 47 -27.77 -7.55 -36.79
CA LEU A 47 -27.25 -8.87 -36.36
C LEU A 47 -25.72 -8.98 -36.40
N ASP A 48 -24.99 -7.93 -36.74
CA ASP A 48 -23.54 -7.95 -36.84
C ASP A 48 -22.85 -8.15 -35.46
N ASP A 49 -23.53 -7.80 -34.37
CA ASP A 49 -23.08 -8.06 -33.00
C ASP A 49 -23.11 -9.56 -32.61
N SER A 50 -23.93 -10.36 -33.32
CA SER A 50 -24.29 -11.70 -32.85
C SER A 50 -23.10 -12.65 -32.72
N ALA A 51 -22.20 -12.68 -33.67
CA ALA A 51 -20.99 -13.52 -33.61
C ALA A 51 -19.98 -12.94 -32.59
N ASN A 52 -19.76 -11.63 -32.60
CA ASN A 52 -18.83 -10.95 -31.71
C ASN A 52 -19.18 -11.21 -30.23
N ARG A 53 -20.40 -10.93 -29.79
CA ARG A 53 -20.84 -11.09 -28.40
C ARG A 53 -20.77 -12.53 -27.90
N ARG A 54 -20.94 -13.53 -28.78
CA ARG A 54 -20.85 -14.94 -28.41
C ARG A 54 -19.43 -15.38 -28.08
N ILE A 55 -18.44 -14.63 -28.51
CA ILE A 55 -17.05 -14.84 -28.18
C ILE A 55 -16.66 -13.91 -27.00
N ALA A 56 -16.87 -12.61 -27.15
CA ALA A 56 -16.45 -11.61 -26.17
C ALA A 56 -17.07 -11.83 -24.78
N LEU A 57 -18.38 -12.07 -24.67
CA LEU A 57 -19.01 -12.25 -23.37
C LEU A 57 -18.53 -13.50 -22.62
N PRO A 58 -18.55 -14.72 -23.22
CA PRO A 58 -18.03 -15.90 -22.52
C PRO A 58 -16.55 -15.78 -22.15
N GLU A 59 -15.71 -15.28 -23.06
CA GLU A 59 -14.29 -15.12 -22.77
C GLU A 59 -14.04 -14.08 -21.69
N GLY A 60 -14.76 -12.96 -21.70
CA GLY A 60 -14.71 -11.95 -20.66
C GLY A 60 -15.05 -12.51 -19.28
N PHE A 61 -16.14 -13.28 -19.15
CA PHE A 61 -16.52 -13.92 -17.88
C PHE A 61 -15.53 -14.99 -17.45
N LEU A 62 -15.04 -15.85 -18.35
CA LEU A 62 -14.02 -16.85 -18.03
C LEU A 62 -12.70 -16.20 -17.58
N CYS A 63 -12.31 -15.14 -18.25
CA CYS A 63 -11.12 -14.37 -17.90
C CYS A 63 -11.25 -13.72 -16.52
N ALA A 64 -12.39 -13.10 -16.22
CA ALA A 64 -12.67 -12.51 -14.92
C ALA A 64 -12.66 -13.55 -13.79
N ASP A 65 -13.31 -14.70 -13.99
CA ASP A 65 -13.29 -15.81 -13.02
C ASP A 65 -11.88 -16.32 -12.77
N ALA A 66 -11.07 -16.50 -13.81
CA ALA A 66 -9.68 -16.92 -13.70
C ALA A 66 -8.85 -15.91 -12.91
N ILE A 67 -8.99 -14.60 -13.15
CA ILE A 67 -8.33 -13.54 -12.41
C ILE A 67 -8.70 -13.61 -10.93
N LEU A 68 -9.99 -13.70 -10.60
CA LEU A 68 -10.49 -13.75 -9.23
C LEU A 68 -9.99 -14.97 -8.47
N ARG A 69 -10.00 -16.15 -9.09
CA ARG A 69 -9.47 -17.39 -8.50
C ARG A 69 -7.97 -17.30 -8.25
N LEU A 70 -7.21 -16.76 -9.19
CA LEU A 70 -5.76 -16.54 -9.01
C LEU A 70 -5.50 -15.54 -7.89
N ALA A 71 -6.23 -14.42 -7.85
CA ALA A 71 -6.11 -13.42 -6.80
C ALA A 71 -6.41 -14.02 -5.41
N GLN A 72 -7.49 -14.79 -5.28
CA GLN A 72 -7.83 -15.49 -4.04
C GLN A 72 -6.74 -16.49 -3.63
N ASN A 73 -6.20 -17.23 -4.58
CA ASN A 73 -5.11 -18.17 -4.31
C ASN A 73 -3.83 -17.46 -3.84
N VAL A 74 -3.49 -16.31 -4.44
CA VAL A 74 -2.34 -15.50 -4.03
C VAL A 74 -2.56 -14.93 -2.63
N THR A 75 -3.73 -14.33 -2.36
CA THR A 75 -4.02 -13.71 -1.06
C THR A 75 -4.07 -14.73 0.07
N ASN A 76 -4.64 -15.90 -0.16
CA ASN A 76 -4.67 -16.99 0.84
C ASN A 76 -3.27 -17.56 1.16
N GLY A 77 -2.30 -17.36 0.27
CA GLY A 77 -0.93 -17.85 0.41
C GLY A 77 0.10 -16.76 0.73
N LEU A 78 -0.34 -15.53 1.05
CA LEU A 78 0.58 -14.45 1.41
C LEU A 78 1.33 -14.79 2.70
N HIS A 79 2.63 -14.58 2.65
CA HIS A 79 3.52 -14.68 3.80
C HIS A 79 4.26 -13.36 3.98
N VAL A 80 4.15 -12.78 5.16
CA VAL A 80 4.83 -11.53 5.51
C VAL A 80 6.15 -11.85 6.21
N ASN A 81 7.25 -11.33 5.69
CA ASN A 81 8.57 -11.51 6.28
C ASN A 81 8.84 -10.38 7.31
N GLU A 82 8.21 -10.51 8.49
CA GLU A 82 8.24 -9.48 9.54
C GLU A 82 9.67 -9.04 9.93
N ARG A 83 10.59 -10.00 10.07
CA ARG A 83 11.99 -9.68 10.41
C ARG A 83 12.71 -8.86 9.34
N VAL A 84 12.36 -9.06 8.07
CA VAL A 84 12.93 -8.27 6.96
C VAL A 84 12.39 -6.85 7.01
N ILE A 85 11.08 -6.70 7.28
CA ILE A 85 10.44 -5.39 7.46
C ILE A 85 11.08 -4.66 8.65
N GLU A 86 11.20 -5.34 9.80
CA GLU A 86 11.81 -4.79 11.00
C GLU A 86 13.24 -4.30 10.76
N LYS A 87 14.05 -5.09 10.05
CA LYS A 87 15.42 -4.71 9.67
C LYS A 87 15.40 -3.43 8.83
N THR A 88 14.55 -3.38 7.80
CA THR A 88 14.44 -2.21 6.92
C THR A 88 13.95 -0.98 7.68
N VAL A 89 12.96 -1.14 8.56
CA VAL A 89 12.45 -0.06 9.40
C VAL A 89 13.56 0.49 10.31
N LYS A 90 14.31 -0.36 10.99
CA LYS A 90 15.45 0.07 11.85
C LYS A 90 16.50 0.84 11.07
N GLU A 91 16.74 0.47 9.82
CA GLU A 91 17.74 1.11 8.97
C GLU A 91 17.30 2.52 8.51
N TYR A 92 16.03 2.69 8.14
CA TYR A 92 15.56 3.93 7.50
C TYR A 92 14.69 4.83 8.38
N LEU A 93 14.07 4.31 9.44
CA LEU A 93 13.22 5.08 10.34
C LEU A 93 13.94 6.28 10.97
N PRO A 94 15.24 6.20 11.38
CA PRO A 94 15.96 7.36 11.89
C PRO A 94 15.97 8.56 10.94
N PHE A 95 16.07 8.32 9.62
CA PHE A 95 16.03 9.37 8.60
C PHE A 95 14.62 9.95 8.41
N ILE A 96 13.61 9.08 8.42
CA ILE A 96 12.20 9.50 8.29
C ILE A 96 11.78 10.34 9.50
N ALA A 97 12.28 10.01 10.69
CA ALA A 97 11.96 10.67 11.94
C ALA A 97 12.67 12.02 12.15
N THR A 98 13.61 12.40 11.29
CA THR A 98 14.43 13.61 11.47
C THR A 98 13.62 14.89 11.68
N GLU A 99 12.48 15.04 11.00
CA GLU A 99 11.58 16.17 11.19
C GLU A 99 11.00 16.19 12.61
N ASN A 100 10.51 15.06 13.09
CA ASN A 100 9.96 14.97 14.45
C ASN A 100 11.04 15.21 15.51
N LEU A 101 12.24 14.69 15.30
CA LEU A 101 13.39 14.94 16.17
C LEU A 101 13.74 16.43 16.19
N MET A 102 13.80 17.08 15.04
CA MET A 102 14.04 18.53 14.93
C MET A 102 12.97 19.34 15.66
N MET A 103 11.69 19.02 15.44
CA MET A 103 10.58 19.73 16.08
C MET A 103 10.60 19.59 17.61
N GLU A 104 10.97 18.41 18.12
CA GLU A 104 11.13 18.22 19.57
C GLU A 104 12.32 19.01 20.13
N ALA A 105 13.44 19.06 19.41
CA ALA A 105 14.57 19.87 19.79
C ALA A 105 14.25 21.39 19.77
N VAL A 106 13.45 21.85 18.80
CA VAL A 106 12.96 23.24 18.76
C VAL A 106 12.06 23.55 19.95
N LYS A 107 11.16 22.64 20.36
CA LYS A 107 10.33 22.82 21.55
C LYS A 107 11.17 22.98 22.84
N ARG A 108 12.36 22.40 22.86
CA ARG A 108 13.32 22.54 23.97
C ARG A 108 14.20 23.79 23.88
N GLY A 109 13.93 24.67 22.89
CA GLY A 109 14.60 25.97 22.76
C GLY A 109 15.71 26.01 21.71
N GLY A 110 15.90 24.96 20.91
CA GLY A 110 16.89 24.94 19.82
C GLY A 110 16.49 25.82 18.63
N ASP A 111 17.50 26.41 17.98
CA ASP A 111 17.27 27.16 16.73
C ASP A 111 17.01 26.20 15.55
N ARG A 112 15.92 26.42 14.83
CA ARG A 112 15.49 25.54 13.75
C ARG A 112 16.50 25.45 12.61
N GLN A 113 17.17 26.53 12.27
CA GLN A 113 18.13 26.57 11.16
C GLN A 113 19.42 25.82 11.53
N GLU A 114 19.90 26.05 12.74
CA GLU A 114 21.06 25.33 13.27
C GLU A 114 20.79 23.83 13.38
N LEU A 115 19.63 23.44 13.92
CA LEU A 115 19.22 22.05 14.06
C LEU A 115 19.07 21.35 12.69
N HIS A 116 18.54 22.05 11.70
CA HIS A 116 18.43 21.52 10.35
C HIS A 116 19.81 21.23 9.74
N GLU A 117 20.78 22.14 9.92
CA GLU A 117 22.14 21.94 9.41
C GLU A 117 22.85 20.78 10.14
N ILE A 118 22.65 20.66 11.46
CA ILE A 118 23.17 19.51 12.23
C ILE A 118 22.60 18.19 11.66
N ILE A 119 21.27 18.12 11.47
CA ILE A 119 20.61 16.93 10.89
C ILE A 119 21.18 16.63 9.51
N ARG A 120 21.31 17.63 8.66
CA ARG A 120 21.85 17.46 7.30
C ARG A 120 23.25 16.84 7.33
N ARG A 121 24.15 17.42 8.15
CA ARG A 121 25.53 16.96 8.29
C ARG A 121 25.60 15.53 8.83
N CYS A 122 24.87 15.24 9.91
CA CYS A 122 24.82 13.91 10.52
C CYS A 122 24.21 12.87 9.57
N SER A 123 23.15 13.22 8.84
CA SER A 123 22.49 12.32 7.88
C SER A 123 23.42 11.98 6.72
N MET A 124 24.15 12.95 6.18
CA MET A 124 25.12 12.72 5.11
C MET A 124 26.26 11.79 5.57
N ALA A 125 26.77 11.99 6.78
CA ALA A 125 27.83 11.16 7.35
C ALA A 125 27.33 9.72 7.65
N ALA A 126 26.12 9.57 8.21
CA ALA A 126 25.50 8.26 8.42
C ALA A 126 25.25 7.52 7.11
N THR A 127 24.74 8.21 6.09
CA THR A 127 24.52 7.64 4.76
C THR A 127 25.83 7.19 4.09
N ALA A 128 26.90 7.96 4.23
CA ALA A 128 28.24 7.58 3.73
C ALA A 128 28.70 6.28 4.39
N ARG A 129 28.61 6.18 5.74
CA ARG A 129 28.93 4.97 6.47
C ARG A 129 28.13 3.73 5.99
N MET A 130 26.80 3.92 5.76
CA MET A 130 25.95 2.83 5.27
C MET A 130 26.35 2.38 3.86
N LYS A 131 26.77 3.31 3.00
CA LYS A 131 27.32 2.97 1.66
C LYS A 131 28.63 2.18 1.73
N ASP A 132 29.41 2.39 2.78
CA ASP A 132 30.64 1.63 3.06
C ASP A 132 30.35 0.29 3.78
N GLY A 133 29.06 -0.09 3.92
CA GLY A 133 28.63 -1.35 4.52
C GLY A 133 28.49 -1.33 6.04
N GLY A 134 28.58 -0.17 6.69
CA GLY A 134 28.35 -0.01 8.13
C GLY A 134 26.87 0.16 8.47
N ASP A 135 26.52 -0.04 9.75
CA ASP A 135 25.18 0.19 10.26
C ASP A 135 24.85 1.70 10.35
N CYS A 136 23.55 2.02 10.34
CA CYS A 136 23.07 3.38 10.53
C CYS A 136 23.39 3.89 11.94
N ASP A 137 24.20 4.94 12.04
CA ASP A 137 24.63 5.57 13.29
C ASP A 137 24.07 7.00 13.47
N LEU A 138 23.02 7.37 12.73
CA LEU A 138 22.46 8.72 12.72
C LEU A 138 22.06 9.20 14.11
N LEU A 139 21.40 8.36 14.90
CA LEU A 139 20.96 8.75 16.25
C LEU A 139 22.13 8.98 17.21
N ASP A 140 23.20 8.17 17.08
CA ASP A 140 24.41 8.34 17.91
C ASP A 140 25.12 9.64 17.58
N ARG A 141 25.16 10.01 16.29
CA ARG A 141 25.72 11.29 15.84
C ARG A 141 24.91 12.45 16.35
N LEU A 142 23.58 12.41 16.25
CA LEU A 142 22.70 13.47 16.75
C LEU A 142 22.78 13.60 18.28
N ALA A 143 22.84 12.48 19.00
CA ALA A 143 23.01 12.49 20.45
C ALA A 143 24.38 13.07 20.92
N GLY A 144 25.39 12.96 20.05
CA GLY A 144 26.71 13.57 20.29
C GLY A 144 26.78 15.07 20.03
N GLU A 145 25.75 15.70 19.48
CA GLU A 145 25.69 17.13 19.19
C GLU A 145 25.03 17.91 20.34
N PRO A 146 25.81 18.70 21.14
CA PRO A 146 25.25 19.37 22.31
C PRO A 146 24.08 20.32 22.00
N SER A 147 24.16 21.03 20.89
CA SER A 147 23.10 21.94 20.41
C SER A 147 21.79 21.24 20.06
N PHE A 148 21.81 19.91 19.87
CA PHE A 148 20.59 19.16 19.55
C PHE A 148 19.68 18.97 20.77
N GLY A 149 20.23 18.92 21.98
CA GLY A 149 19.48 18.94 23.23
C GLY A 149 18.59 17.74 23.52
N LEU A 150 18.72 16.65 22.75
CA LEU A 150 17.97 15.40 22.92
C LEU A 150 18.92 14.27 23.31
N SER A 151 18.55 13.51 24.34
CA SER A 151 19.25 12.28 24.67
C SER A 151 18.89 11.16 23.69
N ARG A 152 19.74 10.13 23.61
CA ARG A 152 19.46 8.93 22.82
C ARG A 152 18.10 8.30 23.17
N GLY A 153 17.77 8.22 24.46
CA GLY A 153 16.50 7.70 24.94
C GLY A 153 15.28 8.56 24.57
N ASP A 154 15.45 9.88 24.46
CA ASP A 154 14.39 10.77 23.95
C ASP A 154 14.13 10.49 22.49
N MET A 155 15.17 10.33 21.69
CA MET A 155 15.07 10.04 20.25
C MET A 155 14.42 8.68 20.01
N GLU A 156 14.80 7.64 20.76
CA GLU A 156 14.22 6.30 20.62
C GLU A 156 12.71 6.26 20.91
N ARG A 157 12.24 7.09 21.84
CA ARG A 157 10.79 7.23 22.08
C ARG A 157 10.04 7.84 20.92
N LEU A 158 10.69 8.75 20.16
CA LEU A 158 10.11 9.37 18.97
C LEU A 158 10.17 8.46 17.72
N LEU A 159 10.96 7.39 17.77
CA LEU A 159 11.05 6.39 16.71
C LEU A 159 10.01 5.27 16.81
N ASN A 160 8.94 5.47 17.58
CA ASN A 160 7.84 4.51 17.56
C ASN A 160 7.22 4.46 16.15
N GLN A 161 7.40 3.32 15.46
CA GLN A 161 6.94 3.12 14.08
C GLN A 161 5.43 3.30 13.90
N GLU A 162 4.63 3.07 14.94
CA GLU A 162 3.17 3.26 14.90
C GLU A 162 2.77 4.70 14.61
N LEU A 163 3.60 5.67 14.98
CA LEU A 163 3.37 7.09 14.71
C LEU A 163 3.46 7.45 13.21
N TYR A 164 4.06 6.56 12.40
CA TYR A 164 4.31 6.78 10.97
C TYR A 164 3.33 6.02 10.05
N THR A 165 2.43 5.25 10.61
CA THR A 165 1.43 4.49 9.85
C THR A 165 0.17 5.31 9.52
N GLY A 166 0.00 6.48 10.14
CA GLY A 166 -1.15 7.34 9.95
C GLY A 166 -2.46 6.62 10.29
N ARG A 167 -3.42 6.67 9.37
CA ARG A 167 -4.73 6.04 9.53
C ARG A 167 -4.84 4.66 8.85
N CYS A 168 -3.74 4.04 8.47
CA CYS A 168 -3.78 2.77 7.71
C CYS A 168 -4.59 1.69 8.43
N ALA A 169 -4.37 1.46 9.71
CA ALA A 169 -5.11 0.46 10.48
C ALA A 169 -6.61 0.75 10.50
N GLN A 170 -6.99 2.01 10.80
CA GLN A 170 -8.39 2.44 10.81
C GLN A 170 -9.06 2.29 9.44
N GLN A 171 -8.36 2.65 8.35
CA GLN A 171 -8.88 2.51 7.00
C GLN A 171 -9.14 1.05 6.62
N VAL A 172 -8.25 0.13 7.04
CA VAL A 172 -8.44 -1.31 6.82
C VAL A 172 -9.66 -1.82 7.60
N GLU A 173 -9.81 -1.44 8.86
CA GLU A 173 -10.96 -1.82 9.67
C GLU A 173 -12.27 -1.30 9.09
N ASP A 174 -12.33 -0.02 8.74
CA ASP A 174 -13.50 0.60 8.12
C ASP A 174 -13.89 -0.10 6.81
N PHE A 175 -12.90 -0.40 5.96
CA PHE A 175 -13.11 -1.11 4.70
C PHE A 175 -13.63 -2.54 4.93
N VAL A 176 -13.00 -3.31 5.80
CA VAL A 176 -13.42 -4.69 6.12
C VAL A 176 -14.84 -4.70 6.69
N GLN A 177 -15.16 -3.73 7.55
CA GLN A 177 -16.50 -3.58 8.12
C GLN A 177 -17.55 -3.26 7.04
N SER A 178 -17.23 -2.39 6.10
CA SER A 178 -18.14 -2.05 4.98
C SER A 178 -18.46 -3.28 4.11
N ILE A 179 -17.46 -4.10 3.81
CA ILE A 179 -17.66 -5.34 3.04
C ILE A 179 -18.50 -6.36 3.81
N ARG A 180 -18.29 -6.49 5.13
CA ARG A 180 -19.11 -7.38 5.97
C ARG A 180 -20.56 -6.95 5.96
N CYS A 181 -20.84 -5.66 6.05
CA CYS A 181 -22.19 -5.12 5.96
C CYS A 181 -22.84 -5.43 4.60
N LEU A 182 -22.13 -5.28 3.49
CA LEU A 182 -22.61 -5.63 2.15
C LEU A 182 -22.93 -7.13 2.01
N ARG A 183 -22.12 -8.01 2.58
CA ARG A 183 -22.39 -9.47 2.59
C ARG A 183 -23.65 -9.83 3.36
N ILE A 184 -23.92 -9.20 4.48
CA ILE A 184 -25.13 -9.40 5.28
C ILE A 184 -26.35 -8.93 4.46
N TRP A 185 -26.25 -7.82 3.76
CA TRP A 185 -27.34 -7.27 2.93
C TRP A 185 -27.65 -8.16 1.72
N SER A 186 -26.66 -8.74 1.06
CA SER A 186 -26.85 -9.67 -0.07
C SER A 186 -27.38 -11.06 0.37
N GLY A 187 -27.24 -11.41 1.63
CA GLY A 187 -27.63 -12.72 2.21
C GLY A 187 -28.98 -12.76 2.94
N ARG A 188 -29.89 -11.82 2.72
CA ARG A 188 -31.25 -11.78 3.33
C ARG A 188 -31.33 -12.30 4.76
N LEU A 189 -30.85 -11.54 5.71
CA LEU A 189 -31.30 -11.69 7.11
C LEU A 189 -31.93 -10.37 7.57
N PRO A 190 -33.24 -10.33 7.88
CA PRO A 190 -33.88 -9.16 8.48
C PRO A 190 -33.39 -9.03 9.93
N GLY A 191 -32.86 -7.87 10.29
CA GLY A 191 -32.61 -7.52 11.67
C GLY A 191 -31.21 -7.09 12.07
N SER A 192 -30.30 -6.78 11.17
CA SER A 192 -29.00 -6.26 11.56
C SER A 192 -28.93 -4.73 11.47
N SER A 193 -28.43 -4.11 12.56
CA SER A 193 -28.30 -2.66 12.79
C SER A 193 -27.32 -1.92 11.85
N CYS A 194 -27.14 -2.39 10.62
CA CYS A 194 -26.27 -1.75 9.62
C CYS A 194 -26.87 -0.51 8.93
N GLU A 195 -28.19 -0.30 9.04
CA GLU A 195 -28.87 0.82 8.35
C GLU A 195 -28.40 2.22 8.77
N ASN A 196 -27.81 2.35 9.96
CA ASN A 196 -27.40 3.66 10.50
C ASN A 196 -25.96 4.09 10.17
N ARG A 197 -25.15 3.27 9.49
CA ARG A 197 -23.72 3.59 9.24
C ARG A 197 -23.37 3.97 7.80
N LEU A 198 -24.34 3.96 6.90
CA LEU A 198 -24.14 4.39 5.50
C LEU A 198 -24.46 5.89 5.27
N ARG A 199 -24.59 6.68 6.33
CA ARG A 199 -24.67 8.14 6.14
C ARG A 199 -23.29 8.67 5.79
N PRO A 200 -23.14 9.40 4.66
CA PRO A 200 -21.90 10.09 4.36
C PRO A 200 -21.59 11.03 5.53
N VAL A 201 -20.34 10.99 5.99
CA VAL A 201 -19.82 11.96 6.95
C VAL A 201 -20.04 13.34 6.33
N LYS A 202 -21.03 14.11 6.85
CA LYS A 202 -21.20 15.50 6.49
C LYS A 202 -19.89 16.18 6.86
N GLY A 203 -19.23 16.78 5.86
CA GLY A 203 -18.04 17.57 6.06
C GLY A 203 -18.29 18.61 7.14
N GLU A 204 -17.51 18.59 8.19
CA GLU A 204 -17.38 19.71 9.09
C GLU A 204 -16.79 20.88 8.28
N LYS A 205 -17.67 21.82 7.94
CA LYS A 205 -17.29 23.19 7.64
C LYS A 205 -16.95 23.82 8.99
N GLY A 206 -15.73 24.29 9.14
CA GLY A 206 -15.42 25.08 10.33
C GLY A 206 -13.94 25.45 10.40
N LEU A 207 -13.67 26.70 9.96
CA LEU A 207 -12.58 27.65 10.32
C LEU A 207 -11.16 27.26 9.97
#